data_023e804bd354074801090733b450778b
#
_entry.id   023e804bd354074801090733b450778b
#
_cell.length_a   1.000
_cell.length_b   1.000
_cell.length_c   1.000
_cell.angle_alpha   90.00
_cell.angle_beta   90.00
_cell.angle_gamma   90.00
#
_symmetry.space_group_name_H-M   'P 1'
#
loop_
_entity.id
_entity.type
_entity.pdbx_description
1 polymer ?
#
loop_
_entity_poly.entity_id
_entity_poly.type
_entity_poly.pdbx_seq_one_letter_code
_entity_poly.pdbx_strand_id
1 'polypeptide(L)' 'VGTIGYAAPEQYGEAQSDERTDIYGLGIMMNVMLTGKHPVNAMASGKMGSIIEKCIMVNPEKRYRNVMEVKEKLNKLIY' A
#
# COMPACT_ATOMS: atom_id res chain seq x y z
N VAL A 1 9.23 11.12 8.83
CA VAL A 1 8.45 10.21 9.63
C VAL A 1 6.97 10.44 9.40
N GLY A 2 6.25 9.42 9.04
CA GLY A 2 4.84 9.54 8.71
C GLY A 2 3.94 9.64 9.92
N THR A 3 2.67 9.91 9.66
CA THR A 3 1.61 9.84 10.65
C THR A 3 1.41 8.38 11.05
N ILE A 4 1.12 8.15 12.32
CA ILE A 4 0.83 6.80 12.82
C ILE A 4 -0.28 6.18 11.98
N GLY A 5 -0.07 4.95 11.52
CA GLY A 5 -1.01 4.24 10.67
C GLY A 5 -0.79 4.42 9.17
N TYR A 6 0.01 5.43 8.78
CA TYR A 6 0.35 5.70 7.37
C TYR A 6 1.78 5.33 7.05
N ALA A 7 2.65 5.28 8.06
CA ALA A 7 4.03 4.88 7.87
C ALA A 7 4.13 3.36 7.80
N ALA A 8 5.02 2.87 6.93
CA ALA A 8 5.27 1.44 6.82
C ALA A 8 5.88 0.91 8.13
N PRO A 9 5.62 -0.37 8.47
CA PRO A 9 6.13 -0.93 9.74
C PRO A 9 7.63 -0.82 9.92
N GLU A 10 8.40 -0.96 8.86
CA GLU A 10 9.86 -0.86 8.93
C GLU A 10 10.34 0.55 9.29
N GLN A 11 9.49 1.57 9.13
CA GLN A 11 9.84 2.95 9.48
C GLN A 11 9.85 3.20 10.98
N TYR A 12 9.28 2.29 11.76
CA TYR A 12 9.29 2.38 13.22
C TYR A 12 10.53 1.73 13.83
N GLY A 13 11.33 1.04 13.02
CA GLY A 13 12.55 0.41 13.44
C GLY A 13 13.77 1.09 12.84
N GLU A 14 14.87 0.37 12.79
CA GLU A 14 16.12 0.87 12.24
C GLU A 14 16.29 0.59 10.75
N ALA A 15 15.35 -0.11 10.14
CA ALA A 15 15.40 -0.43 8.73
C ALA A 15 15.30 0.83 7.89
N GLN A 16 16.06 0.86 6.80
CA GLN A 16 16.02 2.00 5.90
C GLN A 16 14.79 1.96 5.00
N SER A 17 14.27 3.13 4.70
CA SER A 17 13.18 3.27 3.75
C SER A 17 13.68 2.99 2.33
N ASP A 18 12.84 2.36 1.53
CA ASP A 18 13.11 2.12 0.12
C ASP A 18 11.81 2.24 -0.70
N GLU A 19 11.85 1.80 -1.95
CA GLU A 19 10.68 1.86 -2.82
C GLU A 19 9.48 1.11 -2.24
N ARG A 20 9.72 0.02 -1.54
CA ARG A 20 8.64 -0.79 -0.94
C ARG A 20 7.97 -0.06 0.22
N THR A 21 8.71 0.82 0.89
CA THR A 21 8.16 1.69 1.92
C THR A 21 7.14 2.65 1.32
N ASP A 22 7.49 3.23 0.17
CA ASP A 22 6.59 4.13 -0.56
C ASP A 22 5.35 3.39 -1.06
N ILE A 23 5.49 2.14 -1.46
CA ILE A 23 4.38 1.30 -1.90
C ILE A 23 3.37 1.11 -0.76
N TYR A 24 3.85 0.91 0.47
CA TYR A 24 2.97 0.82 1.63
C TYR A 24 2.13 2.09 1.79
N GLY A 25 2.79 3.24 1.78
CA GLY A 25 2.09 4.53 1.88
C GLY A 25 1.08 4.74 0.75
N LEU A 26 1.44 4.35 -0.45
CA LEU A 26 0.54 4.43 -1.61
C LEU A 26 -0.70 3.57 -1.39
N GLY A 27 -0.53 2.36 -0.87
CA GLY A 27 -1.65 1.47 -0.59
C GLY A 27 -2.62 2.07 0.43
N ILE A 28 -2.08 2.63 1.51
CA ILE A 28 -2.91 3.30 2.52
C ILE A 28 -3.69 4.45 1.87
N MET A 29 -3.01 5.28 1.10
CA MET A 29 -3.63 6.43 0.45
C MET A 29 -4.74 6.03 -0.50
N MET A 30 -4.51 5.02 -1.33
CA MET A 30 -5.52 4.52 -2.26
C MET A 30 -6.77 4.04 -1.51
N ASN A 31 -6.57 3.34 -0.39
CA ASN A 31 -7.70 2.87 0.39
C ASN A 31 -8.51 4.02 0.97
N VAL A 32 -7.84 5.04 1.49
CA VAL A 32 -8.51 6.21 2.02
C VAL A 32 -9.28 6.94 0.92
N MET A 33 -8.71 7.04 -0.26
CA MET A 33 -9.39 7.68 -1.38
C MET A 33 -10.65 6.93 -1.81
N LEU A 34 -10.63 5.59 -1.73
CA LEU A 34 -11.75 4.78 -2.18
C LEU A 34 -12.82 4.58 -1.11
N THR A 35 -12.43 4.48 0.15
CA THR A 35 -13.36 4.17 1.24
C THR A 35 -13.60 5.33 2.18
N GLY A 36 -12.74 6.34 2.14
CA GLY A 36 -12.76 7.44 3.11
C GLY A 36 -12.18 7.05 4.45
N LYS A 37 -11.62 5.84 4.57
CA LYS A 37 -11.14 5.31 5.85
C LYS A 37 -9.81 4.59 5.71
N HIS A 38 -9.08 4.54 6.83
CA HIS A 38 -7.87 3.73 6.93
C HIS A 38 -8.24 2.23 6.78
N PRO A 39 -7.36 1.40 6.18
CA PRO A 39 -7.63 -0.04 6.00
C PRO A 39 -8.03 -0.79 7.28
N VAL A 40 -7.54 -0.33 8.43
CA VAL A 40 -7.93 -0.92 9.72
C VAL A 40 -9.44 -0.83 9.96
N ASN A 41 -10.07 0.23 9.46
CA ASN A 41 -11.49 0.46 9.65
C ASN A 41 -12.35 -0.02 8.50
N ALA A 42 -11.83 0.08 7.29
CA ALA A 42 -12.55 -0.38 6.10
C ALA A 42 -11.56 -0.60 4.96
N MET A 43 -11.64 -1.77 4.35
CA MET A 43 -10.84 -2.10 3.17
C MET A 43 -11.67 -1.94 1.91
N ALA A 44 -11.06 -1.39 0.87
CA ALA A 44 -11.66 -1.38 -0.46
C ALA A 44 -11.94 -2.83 -0.88
N SER A 45 -12.99 -3.03 -1.64
CA SER A 45 -13.39 -4.37 -2.08
C SER A 45 -12.91 -4.68 -3.49
N GLY A 46 -13.08 -5.95 -3.88
CA GLY A 46 -12.81 -6.40 -5.24
C GLY A 46 -11.33 -6.38 -5.60
N LYS A 47 -11.07 -6.20 -6.89
CA LYS A 47 -9.71 -6.24 -7.41
C LYS A 47 -8.83 -5.11 -6.88
N MET A 48 -9.43 -3.93 -6.67
CA MET A 48 -8.70 -2.82 -6.07
C MET A 48 -8.27 -3.16 -4.64
N GLY A 49 -9.15 -3.79 -3.87
CA GLY A 49 -8.82 -4.23 -2.52
C GLY A 49 -7.64 -5.21 -2.51
N SER A 50 -7.59 -6.12 -3.47
CA SER A 50 -6.49 -7.07 -3.58
C SER A 50 -5.15 -6.38 -3.86
N ILE A 51 -5.16 -5.36 -4.71
CA ILE A 51 -3.96 -4.58 -5.02
C ILE A 51 -3.49 -3.83 -3.77
N ILE A 52 -4.42 -3.18 -3.08
CA ILE A 52 -4.12 -2.43 -1.87
C ILE A 52 -3.57 -3.36 -0.79
N GLU A 53 -4.19 -4.51 -0.60
CA GLU A 53 -3.75 -5.48 0.39
C GLU A 53 -2.30 -5.89 0.17
N LYS A 54 -1.90 -6.13 -1.07
CA LYS A 54 -0.51 -6.46 -1.38
C LYS A 54 0.42 -5.28 -1.11
N CYS A 55 -0.02 -4.06 -1.40
CA CYS A 55 0.79 -2.86 -1.14
C CYS A 55 1.12 -2.70 0.35
N ILE A 56 0.19 -3.06 1.23
CA ILE A 56 0.32 -2.82 2.66
C ILE A 56 0.74 -4.04 3.47
N MET A 57 1.30 -5.06 2.82
CA MET A 57 1.83 -6.21 3.55
C MET A 57 2.88 -5.75 4.56
N VAL A 58 2.86 -6.35 5.75
CA VAL A 58 3.82 -6.00 6.81
C VAL A 58 5.24 -6.30 6.35
N ASN A 59 5.44 -7.45 5.71
CA ASN A 59 6.74 -7.81 5.17
C ASN A 59 6.95 -7.10 3.83
N PRO A 60 7.95 -6.20 3.73
CA PRO A 60 8.19 -5.48 2.48
C PRO A 60 8.44 -6.39 1.27
N GLU A 61 9.01 -7.56 1.51
CA GLU A 61 9.30 -8.51 0.43
C GLU A 61 8.05 -9.10 -0.21
N LYS A 62 6.91 -9.02 0.49
CA LYS A 62 5.63 -9.50 -0.02
C LYS A 62 4.85 -8.42 -0.75
N ARG A 63 5.33 -7.18 -0.72
CA ARG A 63 4.73 -6.07 -1.45
C ARG A 63 5.15 -6.11 -2.91
N TYR A 64 4.54 -5.25 -3.72
CA TYR A 64 5.07 -4.98 -5.06
C TYR A 64 6.48 -4.40 -4.93
N ARG A 65 7.33 -4.70 -5.90
CA ARG A 65 8.73 -4.28 -5.86
C ARG A 65 8.92 -2.80 -6.13
N ASN A 66 8.06 -2.23 -6.97
CA ASN A 66 8.16 -0.82 -7.35
C ASN A 66 6.81 -0.32 -7.85
N VAL A 67 6.74 0.98 -8.08
CA VAL A 67 5.52 1.65 -8.55
C VAL A 67 5.08 1.13 -9.91
N MET A 68 6.01 0.72 -10.77
CA MET A 68 5.67 0.22 -12.09
C MET A 68 4.83 -1.06 -12.01
N GLU A 69 5.12 -1.95 -11.06
CA GLU A 69 4.31 -3.14 -10.86
C GLU A 69 2.88 -2.78 -10.45
N VAL A 70 2.75 -1.82 -9.55
CA VAL A 70 1.43 -1.33 -9.10
C VAL A 70 0.68 -0.77 -10.29
N LYS A 71 1.34 0.06 -11.09
CA LYS A 71 0.75 0.68 -12.28
C LYS A 71 0.24 -0.38 -13.26
N GLU A 72 1.03 -1.42 -13.50
CA GLU A 72 0.62 -2.50 -14.39
C GLU A 72 -0.64 -3.20 -13.91
N LYS A 73 -0.74 -3.45 -12.61
CA LYS A 73 -1.90 -4.09 -12.03
C LYS A 73 -3.13 -3.20 -12.12
N LEU A 74 -2.96 -1.91 -11.89
CA LEU A 74 -4.05 -0.94 -12.02
C LEU A 74 -4.53 -0.83 -13.46
N ASN A 75 -3.61 -0.82 -14.41
CA ASN A 75 -3.96 -0.77 -15.83
C ASN A 75 -4.80 -1.98 -16.25
N LYS A 76 -4.52 -3.14 -15.72
CA LYS A 76 -5.28 -4.35 -16.02
C LYS A 76 -6.72 -4.29 -15.52
N LEU A 77 -7.01 -3.46 -14.53
CA LEU A 77 -8.38 -3.27 -14.06
C LEU A 77 -9.18 -2.36 -14.99
N ILE A 78 -8.51 -1.44 -15.66
CA ILE A 78 -9.15 -0.43 -16.50
C ILE A 78 -9.30 -0.95 -17.93
N TYR A 79 -8.32 -1.68 -18.39
CA TYR A 79 -8.26 -2.23 -19.73
C TYR A 79 -8.22 -3.76 -19.66
#